data_a90d57971193d58e30c8181b43c5e58e
#
_entry.id   a90d57971193d58e30c8181b43c5e58e
#
_cell.length_a   1.000
_cell.length_b   1.000
_cell.length_c   1.000
_cell.angle_alpha   90.00
_cell.angle_beta   90.00
_cell.angle_gamma   90.00
#
_symmetry.space_group_name_H-M   'P 1'
#
loop_
_entity.id
_entity.type
_entity.pdbx_description
1 polymer ?
#
loop_
_entity_poly.entity_id
_entity_poly.type
_entity_poly.pdbx_seq_one_letter_code
_entity_poly.pdbx_strand_id
1 'polypeptide(L)'
;DKKIGLQIYSLGRELYEDVPGGLKKISQMGYSTLELAGYREGKINNIEMDEFRKMADDVGLKIVSSHLNPPVREYTNANRGEISEFWKKAAGDHAKIGVPYIVQPGQPSTRSTEEVSLVCEVFNDAGKIAKESGLIFGYHNHEMEFARVVPGGKEMVFGRRFFGRNSPEGMEVVYDGFLRQTDSELVIFELDVYWSVMGQSDPVEYMQKYPDRIRLLHIKDKAVLGESGMMNFEKIFNQAYKNGIEDYFVELEGVTAGTQYEGVKGCADYLIKAPFVK
;
A
#
# COMPACT_ATOMS: atom_id res chain seq x y z
N ASP A 1 19.17 -9.67 12.95
CA ASP A 1 17.87 -10.15 12.43
C ASP A 1 17.36 -9.15 11.41
N LYS A 2 16.81 -9.66 10.28
CA LYS A 2 16.27 -8.81 9.23
C LYS A 2 14.94 -8.19 9.68
N LYS A 3 14.70 -6.93 9.33
CA LYS A 3 13.41 -6.27 9.58
C LYS A 3 12.44 -6.62 8.46
N ILE A 4 11.47 -7.51 8.74
CA ILE A 4 10.47 -7.96 7.76
C ILE A 4 9.09 -7.55 8.24
N GLY A 5 8.32 -6.91 7.37
CA GLY A 5 6.93 -6.51 7.63
C GLY A 5 5.92 -7.42 6.96
N LEU A 6 4.73 -7.51 7.56
CA LEU A 6 3.58 -8.23 7.02
C LEU A 6 2.34 -7.34 6.98
N GLN A 7 1.68 -7.29 5.81
CA GLN A 7 0.30 -6.82 5.71
C GLN A 7 -0.63 -7.94 6.19
N ILE A 8 -1.40 -7.70 7.27
CA ILE A 8 -2.21 -8.74 7.92
C ILE A 8 -3.37 -9.26 7.06
N TYR A 9 -3.77 -8.53 6.02
CA TYR A 9 -4.73 -9.01 5.01
C TYR A 9 -4.30 -10.35 4.40
N SER A 10 -2.99 -10.62 4.36
CA SER A 10 -2.39 -11.86 3.86
C SER A 10 -2.90 -13.12 4.55
N LEU A 11 -3.33 -13.03 5.79
CA LEU A 11 -3.86 -14.16 6.55
C LEU A 11 -5.39 -14.27 6.44
N GLY A 12 -6.07 -13.23 5.98
CA GLY A 12 -7.50 -13.20 5.81
C GLY A 12 -8.26 -13.61 7.09
N ARG A 13 -9.23 -14.49 6.95
CA ARG A 13 -10.06 -14.96 8.09
C ARG A 13 -9.28 -15.78 9.09
N GLU A 14 -8.23 -16.50 8.67
CA GLU A 14 -7.46 -17.39 9.54
C GLU A 14 -6.86 -16.65 10.75
N LEU A 15 -6.44 -15.38 10.56
CA LEU A 15 -5.95 -14.58 11.69
C LEU A 15 -7.03 -14.31 12.73
N TYR A 16 -8.26 -14.06 12.29
CA TYR A 16 -9.35 -13.63 13.18
C TYR A 16 -10.04 -14.77 13.93
N GLU A 17 -9.72 -16.02 13.61
CA GLU A 17 -10.14 -17.19 14.40
C GLU A 17 -9.42 -17.25 15.76
N ASP A 18 -8.15 -16.81 15.81
CA ASP A 18 -7.32 -16.72 17.01
C ASP A 18 -6.26 -15.62 16.82
N VAL A 19 -6.60 -14.36 17.09
CA VAL A 19 -5.68 -13.24 16.87
C VAL A 19 -4.41 -13.32 17.73
N PRO A 20 -4.48 -13.58 19.05
CA PRO A 20 -3.26 -13.71 19.88
C PRO A 20 -2.34 -14.83 19.39
N GLY A 21 -2.90 -16.02 19.10
CA GLY A 21 -2.14 -17.16 18.58
C GLY A 21 -1.59 -16.87 17.18
N GLY A 22 -2.36 -16.20 16.33
CA GLY A 22 -1.93 -15.79 14.99
C GLY A 22 -0.78 -14.80 15.01
N LEU A 23 -0.86 -13.75 15.82
CA LEU A 23 0.23 -12.78 15.99
C LEU A 23 1.50 -13.43 16.53
N LYS A 24 1.36 -14.38 17.47
CA LYS A 24 2.50 -15.16 17.96
C LYS A 24 3.16 -15.98 16.86
N LYS A 25 2.36 -16.63 15.99
CA LYS A 25 2.90 -17.36 14.82
C LYS A 25 3.64 -16.43 13.86
N ILE A 26 3.07 -15.24 13.55
CA ILE A 26 3.72 -14.24 12.70
C ILE A 26 5.10 -13.84 13.26
N SER A 27 5.17 -13.52 14.56
CA SER A 27 6.44 -13.18 15.23
C SER A 27 7.44 -14.35 15.14
N GLN A 28 7.00 -15.58 15.38
CA GLN A 28 7.84 -16.78 15.31
C GLN A 28 8.35 -17.08 13.88
N MET A 29 7.66 -16.63 12.84
CA MET A 29 8.12 -16.73 11.45
C MET A 29 9.25 -15.74 11.12
N GLY A 30 9.52 -14.76 11.98
CA GLY A 30 10.57 -13.76 11.80
C GLY A 30 10.08 -12.38 11.35
N TYR A 31 8.77 -12.16 11.24
CA TYR A 31 8.22 -10.82 11.04
C TYR A 31 8.42 -9.96 12.30
N SER A 32 8.67 -8.68 12.10
CA SER A 32 8.89 -7.72 13.18
C SER A 32 7.96 -6.50 13.12
N THR A 33 7.39 -6.24 11.94
CA THR A 33 6.48 -5.11 11.75
C THR A 33 5.20 -5.56 11.07
N LEU A 34 4.12 -4.81 11.32
CA LEU A 34 2.80 -5.05 10.75
C LEU A 34 2.27 -3.83 10.03
N GLU A 35 1.55 -4.09 8.96
CA GLU A 35 0.57 -3.19 8.40
C GLU A 35 -0.83 -3.76 8.63
N LEU A 36 -1.71 -2.93 9.20
CA LEU A 36 -3.08 -3.31 9.53
C LEU A 36 -3.99 -3.28 8.30
N ALA A 37 -5.07 -4.05 8.37
CA ALA A 37 -6.22 -3.98 7.49
C ALA A 37 -7.49 -4.20 8.31
N GLY A 38 -8.65 -3.80 7.75
CA GLY A 38 -9.92 -4.04 8.41
C GLY A 38 -10.31 -2.97 9.44
N TYR A 39 -9.73 -1.77 9.34
CA TYR A 39 -10.16 -0.64 10.18
C TYR A 39 -11.62 -0.26 9.89
N ARG A 40 -12.38 -0.13 10.96
CA ARG A 40 -13.73 0.42 10.94
C ARG A 40 -14.05 1.05 12.29
N GLU A 41 -14.31 2.35 12.30
CA GLU A 41 -14.82 3.10 13.46
C GLU A 41 -14.04 2.85 14.77
N GLY A 42 -12.71 2.92 14.70
CA GLY A 42 -11.83 2.73 15.87
C GLY A 42 -11.53 1.27 16.23
N LYS A 43 -11.88 0.33 15.36
CA LYS A 43 -11.62 -1.10 15.54
C LYS A 43 -10.88 -1.68 14.36
N ILE A 44 -10.12 -2.73 14.61
CA ILE A 44 -9.52 -3.60 13.61
C ILE A 44 -10.29 -4.90 13.63
N ASN A 45 -11.09 -5.15 12.60
CA ASN A 45 -11.93 -6.35 12.48
C ASN A 45 -12.71 -6.68 13.76
N ASN A 46 -13.44 -5.70 14.28
CA ASN A 46 -14.23 -5.76 15.52
C ASN A 46 -13.44 -5.83 16.84
N ILE A 47 -12.10 -5.75 16.80
CA ILE A 47 -11.27 -5.66 18.00
C ILE A 47 -10.91 -4.18 18.23
N GLU A 48 -11.01 -3.71 19.47
CA GLU A 48 -10.55 -2.35 19.81
C GLU A 48 -9.08 -2.17 19.43
N MET A 49 -8.73 -1.01 18.87
CA MET A 49 -7.38 -0.77 18.36
C MET A 49 -6.31 -0.87 19.45
N ASP A 50 -6.61 -0.39 20.66
CA ASP A 50 -5.69 -0.50 21.81
C ASP A 50 -5.44 -1.96 22.20
N GLU A 51 -6.48 -2.78 22.17
CA GLU A 51 -6.38 -4.22 22.45
C GLU A 51 -5.56 -4.93 21.37
N PHE A 52 -5.81 -4.63 20.08
CA PHE A 52 -5.04 -5.20 18.99
C PHE A 52 -3.55 -4.80 19.09
N ARG A 53 -3.28 -3.53 19.37
CA ARG A 53 -1.92 -3.04 19.57
C ARG A 53 -1.24 -3.79 20.72
N LYS A 54 -1.91 -3.93 21.87
CA LYS A 54 -1.36 -4.66 23.02
C LYS A 54 -1.01 -6.11 22.66
N MET A 55 -1.89 -6.80 21.94
CA MET A 55 -1.62 -8.18 21.48
C MET A 55 -0.38 -8.25 20.58
N ALA A 56 -0.17 -7.27 19.70
CA ALA A 56 1.01 -7.19 18.83
C ALA A 56 2.28 -6.92 19.66
N ASP A 57 2.22 -5.94 20.55
CA ASP A 57 3.35 -5.57 21.42
C ASP A 57 3.78 -6.76 22.32
N ASP A 58 2.82 -7.51 22.86
CA ASP A 58 3.07 -8.68 23.74
C ASP A 58 3.91 -9.78 23.04
N VAL A 59 3.92 -9.81 21.72
CA VAL A 59 4.72 -10.76 20.92
C VAL A 59 5.87 -10.11 20.13
N GLY A 60 6.14 -8.83 20.40
CA GLY A 60 7.26 -8.09 19.78
C GLY A 60 7.01 -7.63 18.35
N LEU A 61 5.75 -7.52 17.91
CA LEU A 61 5.37 -7.00 16.61
C LEU A 61 5.03 -5.50 16.71
N LYS A 62 5.69 -4.67 15.91
CA LYS A 62 5.42 -3.23 15.86
C LYS A 62 4.45 -2.91 14.73
N ILE A 63 3.37 -2.20 15.02
CA ILE A 63 2.45 -1.69 14.00
C ILE A 63 3.05 -0.40 13.40
N VAL A 64 3.29 -0.41 12.09
CA VAL A 64 3.94 0.70 11.37
C VAL A 64 2.97 1.40 10.43
N SER A 65 2.04 0.69 9.82
CA SER A 65 1.12 1.23 8.84
C SER A 65 -0.27 0.60 8.98
N SER A 66 -1.26 1.22 8.36
CA SER A 66 -2.62 0.70 8.31
C SER A 66 -3.25 1.03 6.95
N HIS A 67 -3.82 0.02 6.29
CA HIS A 67 -4.63 0.18 5.10
C HIS A 67 -6.08 0.48 5.47
N LEU A 68 -6.62 1.57 4.94
CA LEU A 68 -8.02 1.94 5.12
C LEU A 68 -8.54 2.80 3.96
N ASN A 69 -9.82 2.70 3.67
CA ASN A 69 -10.48 3.42 2.59
C ASN A 69 -11.61 4.30 3.13
N PRO A 70 -11.78 5.53 2.61
CA PRO A 70 -13.01 6.27 2.83
C PRO A 70 -14.21 5.54 2.23
N PRO A 71 -15.45 5.83 2.69
CA PRO A 71 -16.64 5.08 2.29
C PRO A 71 -17.10 5.33 0.85
N VAL A 72 -16.46 6.24 0.15
CA VAL A 72 -16.80 6.61 -1.23
C VAL A 72 -15.63 6.38 -2.18
N ARG A 73 -15.93 5.96 -3.40
CA ARG A 73 -14.93 5.73 -4.47
C ARG A 73 -14.97 6.80 -5.57
N GLU A 74 -16.10 7.42 -5.81
CA GLU A 74 -16.24 8.49 -6.78
C GLU A 74 -16.10 9.83 -6.06
N TYR A 75 -15.01 10.55 -6.30
CA TYR A 75 -14.72 11.81 -5.65
C TYR A 75 -15.34 12.96 -6.42
N THR A 76 -15.99 13.84 -5.68
CA THR A 76 -16.62 15.06 -6.18
C THR A 76 -16.35 16.20 -5.21
N ASN A 77 -16.49 17.44 -5.66
CA ASN A 77 -16.42 18.59 -4.73
C ASN A 77 -17.50 18.53 -3.64
N ALA A 78 -18.64 17.91 -3.93
CA ALA A 78 -19.75 17.80 -2.99
C ALA A 78 -19.46 16.85 -1.82
N ASN A 79 -18.66 15.77 -2.03
CA ASN A 79 -18.38 14.79 -0.98
C ASN A 79 -16.99 14.92 -0.33
N ARG A 80 -16.20 15.94 -0.68
CA ARG A 80 -14.88 16.18 -0.07
C ARG A 80 -14.95 16.34 1.45
N GLY A 81 -16.01 16.98 1.94
CA GLY A 81 -16.25 17.14 3.38
C GLY A 81 -16.43 15.80 4.11
N GLU A 82 -17.24 14.90 3.54
CA GLU A 82 -17.45 13.55 4.08
C GLU A 82 -16.13 12.75 4.11
N ILE A 83 -15.35 12.81 3.04
CA ILE A 83 -14.04 12.15 2.97
C ILE A 83 -13.10 12.72 4.02
N SER A 84 -13.07 14.03 4.21
CA SER A 84 -12.25 14.69 5.23
C SER A 84 -12.64 14.27 6.65
N GLU A 85 -13.93 14.17 6.96
CA GLU A 85 -14.39 13.69 8.28
C GLU A 85 -13.97 12.24 8.54
N PHE A 86 -14.03 11.36 7.52
CA PHE A 86 -13.48 10.00 7.63
C PHE A 86 -12.00 10.03 8.03
N TRP A 87 -11.18 10.83 7.33
CA TRP A 87 -9.74 10.88 7.61
C TRP A 87 -9.42 11.51 8.97
N LYS A 88 -10.18 12.51 9.42
CA LYS A 88 -10.02 13.08 10.77
C LYS A 88 -10.23 12.04 11.85
N LYS A 89 -11.31 11.27 11.75
CA LYS A 89 -11.58 10.20 12.71
C LYS A 89 -10.50 9.11 12.64
N ALA A 90 -10.20 8.63 11.44
CA ALA A 90 -9.21 7.59 11.23
C ALA A 90 -7.82 7.99 11.73
N ALA A 91 -7.35 9.20 11.40
CA ALA A 91 -6.07 9.71 11.86
C ALA A 91 -6.03 9.83 13.39
N GLY A 92 -7.09 10.35 14.01
CA GLY A 92 -7.20 10.43 15.46
C GLY A 92 -7.12 9.06 16.16
N ASP A 93 -7.81 8.07 15.62
CA ASP A 93 -7.78 6.70 16.16
C ASP A 93 -6.41 6.05 16.02
N HIS A 94 -5.75 6.20 14.87
CA HIS A 94 -4.41 5.65 14.63
C HIS A 94 -3.32 6.38 15.44
N ALA A 95 -3.47 7.70 15.63
CA ALA A 95 -2.55 8.46 16.48
C ALA A 95 -2.53 7.97 17.93
N LYS A 96 -3.70 7.58 18.49
CA LYS A 96 -3.80 7.04 19.84
C LYS A 96 -2.97 5.77 20.05
N ILE A 97 -2.85 4.95 19.03
CA ILE A 97 -2.05 3.71 19.10
C ILE A 97 -0.64 3.88 18.51
N GLY A 98 -0.25 5.10 18.12
CA GLY A 98 1.10 5.41 17.66
C GLY A 98 1.48 4.84 16.30
N VAL A 99 0.53 4.64 15.39
CA VAL A 99 0.79 4.17 14.02
C VAL A 99 1.23 5.36 13.16
N PRO A 100 2.44 5.34 12.57
CA PRO A 100 2.95 6.50 11.83
C PRO A 100 2.33 6.70 10.45
N TYR A 101 1.90 5.64 9.77
CA TYR A 101 1.37 5.70 8.41
C TYR A 101 -0.09 5.26 8.33
N ILE A 102 -0.90 6.03 7.63
CA ILE A 102 -2.25 5.63 7.17
C ILE A 102 -2.26 5.66 5.65
N VAL A 103 -2.59 4.54 5.03
CA VAL A 103 -2.43 4.33 3.58
C VAL A 103 -3.76 3.93 2.97
N GLN A 104 -4.14 4.61 1.87
CA GLN A 104 -5.32 4.25 1.10
C GLN A 104 -4.96 3.27 -0.01
N PRO A 105 -5.46 2.01 0.00
CA PRO A 105 -5.21 1.04 -1.06
C PRO A 105 -6.27 1.06 -2.17
N GLY A 106 -7.43 1.65 -1.93
CA GLY A 106 -8.53 1.67 -2.88
C GLY A 106 -8.42 2.82 -3.88
N GLN A 107 -8.32 2.49 -5.17
CA GLN A 107 -8.28 3.50 -6.23
C GLN A 107 -9.63 4.22 -6.33
N PRO A 108 -9.65 5.56 -6.21
CA PRO A 108 -10.83 6.34 -6.59
C PRO A 108 -11.07 6.30 -8.10
N SER A 109 -12.26 6.68 -8.54
CA SER A 109 -12.55 6.81 -9.97
C SER A 109 -11.61 7.82 -10.63
N THR A 110 -10.93 7.39 -11.71
CA THR A 110 -9.92 8.16 -12.46
C THR A 110 -10.04 7.88 -13.95
N ARG A 111 -11.17 8.29 -14.55
CA ARG A 111 -11.49 8.05 -15.98
C ARG A 111 -10.97 9.15 -16.91
N SER A 112 -10.55 10.29 -16.33
CA SER A 112 -10.05 11.45 -17.05
C SER A 112 -8.93 12.15 -16.29
N THR A 113 -8.19 13.05 -16.95
CA THR A 113 -7.16 13.86 -16.28
C THR A 113 -7.74 14.78 -15.23
N GLU A 114 -8.98 15.27 -15.41
CA GLU A 114 -9.69 16.10 -14.45
C GLU A 114 -10.03 15.31 -13.18
N GLU A 115 -10.47 14.06 -13.31
CA GLU A 115 -10.70 13.17 -12.17
C GLU A 115 -9.39 12.87 -11.42
N VAL A 116 -8.28 12.65 -12.13
CA VAL A 116 -6.95 12.49 -11.52
C VAL A 116 -6.58 13.74 -10.71
N SER A 117 -6.79 14.93 -11.26
CA SER A 117 -6.48 16.18 -10.56
C SER A 117 -7.32 16.34 -9.29
N LEU A 118 -8.62 16.06 -9.35
CA LEU A 118 -9.49 16.11 -8.17
C LEU A 118 -9.08 15.09 -7.11
N VAL A 119 -8.73 13.87 -7.51
CA VAL A 119 -8.22 12.84 -6.57
C VAL A 119 -6.95 13.33 -5.88
N CYS A 120 -6.03 13.96 -6.60
CA CYS A 120 -4.82 14.52 -6.02
C CYS A 120 -5.10 15.62 -4.98
N GLU A 121 -6.08 16.49 -5.23
CA GLU A 121 -6.53 17.48 -4.26
C GLU A 121 -7.08 16.82 -2.98
N VAL A 122 -7.92 15.79 -3.13
CA VAL A 122 -8.48 15.05 -2.00
C VAL A 122 -7.38 14.29 -1.23
N PHE A 123 -6.39 13.73 -1.91
CA PHE A 123 -5.22 13.14 -1.25
C PHE A 123 -4.41 14.18 -0.46
N ASN A 124 -4.23 15.38 -1.00
CA ASN A 124 -3.61 16.48 -0.26
C ASN A 124 -4.40 16.87 0.98
N ASP A 125 -5.73 16.91 0.91
CA ASP A 125 -6.59 17.15 2.08
C ASP A 125 -6.39 16.07 3.15
N ALA A 126 -6.37 14.78 2.75
CA ALA A 126 -6.07 13.66 3.66
C ALA A 126 -4.67 13.77 4.28
N GLY A 127 -3.68 14.17 3.48
CA GLY A 127 -2.31 14.39 3.93
C GLY A 127 -2.19 15.49 4.99
N LYS A 128 -2.90 16.61 4.81
CA LYS A 128 -2.98 17.69 5.82
C LYS A 128 -3.57 17.18 7.12
N ILE A 129 -4.69 16.48 7.05
CA ILE A 129 -5.38 15.90 8.20
C ILE A 129 -4.48 14.90 8.94
N ALA A 130 -3.81 14.02 8.24
CA ALA A 130 -2.85 13.08 8.82
C ALA A 130 -1.73 13.83 9.55
N LYS A 131 -1.13 14.84 8.90
CA LYS A 131 -0.05 15.66 9.47
C LYS A 131 -0.45 16.39 10.74
N GLU A 132 -1.68 16.91 10.81
CA GLU A 132 -2.23 17.55 12.01
C GLU A 132 -2.35 16.59 13.20
N SER A 133 -2.50 15.30 12.94
CA SER A 133 -2.52 14.22 13.94
C SER A 133 -1.14 13.58 14.18
N GLY A 134 -0.08 14.11 13.55
CA GLY A 134 1.28 13.59 13.66
C GLY A 134 1.54 12.32 12.84
N LEU A 135 0.68 12.02 11.85
CA LEU A 135 0.82 10.87 10.95
C LEU A 135 1.19 11.31 9.53
N ILE A 136 1.50 10.31 8.72
CA ILE A 136 1.78 10.48 7.30
C ILE A 136 0.72 9.72 6.49
N PHE A 137 0.10 10.42 5.54
CA PHE A 137 -0.83 9.81 4.59
C PHE A 137 -0.08 9.26 3.39
N GLY A 138 -0.48 8.07 2.94
CA GLY A 138 0.07 7.44 1.75
C GLY A 138 -1.00 6.83 0.85
N TYR A 139 -0.58 6.51 -0.37
CA TYR A 139 -1.40 5.80 -1.35
C TYR A 139 -0.69 4.54 -1.84
N HIS A 140 -1.41 3.42 -1.87
CA HIS A 140 -0.96 2.12 -2.38
C HIS A 140 -1.61 1.83 -3.73
N ASN A 141 -0.81 1.41 -4.71
CA ASN A 141 -1.27 1.10 -6.06
C ASN A 141 -1.61 -0.38 -6.26
N HIS A 142 -2.52 -0.59 -7.21
CA HIS A 142 -2.68 -1.84 -7.94
C HIS A 142 -2.22 -1.65 -9.40
N GLU A 143 -2.63 -2.54 -10.31
CA GLU A 143 -2.26 -2.46 -11.72
C GLU A 143 -3.00 -1.37 -12.49
N MET A 144 -4.21 -1.01 -12.05
CA MET A 144 -5.07 -0.07 -12.78
C MET A 144 -4.52 1.35 -12.82
N GLU A 145 -3.71 1.76 -11.85
CA GLU A 145 -3.07 3.08 -11.81
C GLU A 145 -2.04 3.28 -12.94
N PHE A 146 -1.58 2.20 -13.56
CA PHE A 146 -0.69 2.27 -14.73
C PHE A 146 -1.46 2.39 -16.06
N ALA A 147 -2.78 2.44 -16.01
CA ALA A 147 -3.61 2.81 -17.14
C ALA A 147 -3.45 4.30 -17.50
N ARG A 148 -3.86 4.65 -18.71
CA ARG A 148 -3.82 6.01 -19.24
C ARG A 148 -5.20 6.63 -19.30
N VAL A 149 -5.23 7.94 -19.12
CA VAL A 149 -6.42 8.77 -19.24
C VAL A 149 -6.12 9.98 -20.10
N VAL A 150 -7.18 10.58 -20.64
CA VAL A 150 -7.12 11.78 -21.47
C VAL A 150 -8.01 12.90 -20.91
N PRO A 151 -7.79 14.16 -21.26
CA PRO A 151 -8.71 15.25 -20.92
C PRO A 151 -10.12 14.97 -21.42
N GLY A 152 -11.11 15.14 -20.56
CA GLY A 152 -12.53 14.85 -20.86
C GLY A 152 -12.83 13.37 -21.12
N GLY A 153 -11.91 12.46 -20.80
CA GLY A 153 -12.05 11.02 -20.97
C GLY A 153 -13.17 10.44 -20.10
N LYS A 154 -13.65 9.26 -20.49
CA LYS A 154 -14.71 8.53 -19.77
C LYS A 154 -14.29 7.13 -19.33
N GLU A 155 -13.05 6.74 -19.65
CA GLU A 155 -12.50 5.43 -19.34
C GLU A 155 -10.97 5.48 -19.19
N MET A 156 -10.45 4.55 -18.42
CA MET A 156 -9.01 4.25 -18.38
C MET A 156 -8.65 3.27 -19.49
N VAL A 157 -7.48 3.42 -20.09
CA VAL A 157 -7.03 2.54 -21.16
C VAL A 157 -5.72 1.86 -20.79
N PHE A 158 -5.75 0.54 -20.82
CA PHE A 158 -4.57 -0.32 -20.63
C PHE A 158 -3.93 -0.71 -21.96
N GLY A 159 -2.59 -0.83 -21.92
CA GLY A 159 -1.78 -1.44 -22.98
C GLY A 159 -1.54 -0.55 -24.20
N ARG A 160 -0.92 -1.16 -25.21
CA ARG A 160 -0.41 -0.49 -26.41
C ARG A 160 -1.47 0.04 -27.39
N ARG A 161 -2.77 -0.07 -27.10
CA ARG A 161 -3.82 0.37 -28.05
C ARG A 161 -3.69 1.83 -28.49
N PHE A 162 -2.95 2.65 -27.73
CA PHE A 162 -2.69 4.06 -28.05
C PHE A 162 -1.26 4.36 -28.52
N PHE A 163 -0.40 3.36 -28.66
CA PHE A 163 0.97 3.57 -29.17
C PHE A 163 1.05 3.57 -30.70
N GLY A 164 0.08 4.21 -31.36
CA GLY A 164 0.25 4.71 -32.70
C GLY A 164 1.01 6.05 -32.66
N ARG A 165 1.47 6.51 -33.82
CA ARG A 165 2.18 7.80 -33.96
C ARG A 165 1.39 9.03 -33.48
N ASN A 166 0.16 8.87 -33.01
CA ASN A 166 -0.80 9.90 -32.61
C ASN A 166 -1.40 9.57 -31.23
N SER A 167 -0.57 9.57 -30.17
CA SER A 167 -1.13 9.59 -28.81
C SER A 167 -2.00 10.85 -28.63
N PRO A 168 -3.19 10.76 -28.03
CA PRO A 168 -4.00 11.94 -27.74
C PRO A 168 -3.23 12.96 -26.95
N GLU A 169 -3.41 14.25 -27.30
CA GLU A 169 -2.81 15.35 -26.54
C GLU A 169 -3.29 15.33 -25.09
N GLY A 170 -2.38 15.55 -24.13
CA GLY A 170 -2.69 15.56 -22.70
C GLY A 170 -2.91 14.18 -22.08
N MET A 171 -2.64 13.08 -22.80
CA MET A 171 -2.71 11.73 -22.24
C MET A 171 -1.65 11.55 -21.15
N GLU A 172 -2.07 11.00 -19.99
CA GLU A 172 -1.14 10.67 -18.90
C GLU A 172 -1.44 9.29 -18.29
N VAL A 173 -0.42 8.71 -17.66
CA VAL A 173 -0.58 7.54 -16.79
C VAL A 173 -1.12 8.02 -15.44
N VAL A 174 -2.17 7.37 -14.92
CA VAL A 174 -2.82 7.78 -13.66
C VAL A 174 -1.82 7.87 -12.51
N TYR A 175 -0.96 6.86 -12.35
CA TYR A 175 0.03 6.83 -11.27
C TYR A 175 1.06 7.97 -11.37
N ASP A 176 1.53 8.28 -12.59
CA ASP A 176 2.38 9.46 -12.82
C ASP A 176 1.65 10.77 -12.46
N GLY A 177 0.37 10.85 -12.76
CA GLY A 177 -0.48 11.98 -12.36
C GLY A 177 -0.53 12.14 -10.85
N PHE A 178 -0.75 11.06 -10.10
CA PHE A 178 -0.75 11.07 -8.64
C PHE A 178 0.60 11.52 -8.07
N LEU A 179 1.71 10.97 -8.57
CA LEU A 179 3.06 11.29 -8.11
C LEU A 179 3.44 12.76 -8.40
N ARG A 180 2.99 13.32 -9.52
CA ARG A 180 3.36 14.69 -9.92
C ARG A 180 2.47 15.77 -9.31
N GLN A 181 1.19 15.49 -9.14
CA GLN A 181 0.20 16.51 -8.76
C GLN A 181 -0.07 16.56 -7.25
N THR A 182 0.26 15.52 -6.49
CA THR A 182 0.16 15.57 -5.04
C THR A 182 1.35 16.29 -4.41
N ASP A 183 1.10 16.95 -3.29
CA ASP A 183 2.13 17.64 -2.50
C ASP A 183 3.05 16.63 -1.82
N SER A 184 4.36 16.74 -2.08
CA SER A 184 5.39 15.84 -1.53
C SER A 184 5.54 15.91 -0.01
N GLU A 185 5.13 17.03 0.61
CA GLU A 185 5.14 17.21 2.06
C GLU A 185 3.91 16.58 2.75
N LEU A 186 2.91 16.17 1.98
CA LEU A 186 1.62 15.71 2.48
C LEU A 186 1.32 14.24 2.11
N VAL A 187 1.78 13.78 0.95
CA VAL A 187 1.41 12.48 0.40
C VAL A 187 2.66 11.69 0.04
N ILE A 188 2.79 10.49 0.59
CA ILE A 188 3.80 9.52 0.18
C ILE A 188 3.14 8.37 -0.60
N PHE A 189 3.95 7.53 -1.21
CA PHE A 189 3.46 6.37 -1.95
C PHE A 189 4.04 5.08 -1.37
N GLU A 190 3.17 4.10 -1.26
CA GLU A 190 3.50 2.71 -1.00
C GLU A 190 3.41 1.96 -2.33
N LEU A 191 4.57 1.67 -2.91
CA LEU A 191 4.65 1.01 -4.21
C LEU A 191 4.48 -0.50 -4.04
N ASP A 192 3.41 -1.04 -4.61
CA ASP A 192 3.28 -2.49 -4.78
C ASP A 192 4.05 -2.94 -6.02
N VAL A 193 5.09 -3.73 -5.80
CA VAL A 193 6.02 -4.11 -6.87
C VAL A 193 5.42 -5.14 -7.83
N TYR A 194 4.56 -6.03 -7.34
CA TYR A 194 3.88 -7.01 -8.19
C TYR A 194 2.83 -6.36 -9.09
N TRP A 195 1.98 -5.52 -8.50
CA TRP A 195 0.96 -4.81 -9.27
C TRP A 195 1.56 -3.84 -10.27
N SER A 196 2.72 -3.26 -9.99
CA SER A 196 3.48 -2.47 -10.98
C SER A 196 3.84 -3.31 -12.21
N VAL A 197 4.35 -4.52 -12.00
CA VAL A 197 4.69 -5.45 -13.11
C VAL A 197 3.42 -5.89 -13.87
N MET A 198 2.32 -6.18 -13.14
CA MET A 198 1.03 -6.49 -13.77
C MET A 198 0.49 -5.30 -14.58
N GLY A 199 0.73 -4.08 -14.12
CA GLY A 199 0.46 -2.84 -14.87
C GLY A 199 1.43 -2.56 -16.01
N GLN A 200 2.31 -3.52 -16.35
CA GLN A 200 3.33 -3.40 -17.40
C GLN A 200 4.32 -2.26 -17.16
N SER A 201 4.67 -2.03 -15.90
CA SER A 201 5.59 -0.99 -15.44
C SER A 201 6.69 -1.58 -14.56
N ASP A 202 7.88 -0.99 -14.60
CA ASP A 202 9.02 -1.44 -13.79
C ASP A 202 9.04 -0.69 -12.45
N PRO A 203 8.88 -1.38 -11.30
CA PRO A 203 8.93 -0.75 -10.00
C PRO A 203 10.30 -0.08 -9.72
N VAL A 204 11.39 -0.61 -10.27
CA VAL A 204 12.73 -0.02 -10.13
C VAL A 204 12.81 1.32 -10.83
N GLU A 205 12.29 1.43 -12.06
CA GLU A 205 12.23 2.71 -12.77
C GLU A 205 11.40 3.76 -12.02
N TYR A 206 10.28 3.37 -11.41
CA TYR A 206 9.47 4.29 -10.60
C TYR A 206 10.22 4.78 -9.36
N MET A 207 10.92 3.90 -8.66
CA MET A 207 11.76 4.31 -7.52
C MET A 207 12.91 5.23 -7.94
N GLN A 208 13.49 5.03 -9.13
CA GLN A 208 14.54 5.90 -9.67
C GLN A 208 13.99 7.27 -10.09
N LYS A 209 12.82 7.29 -10.70
CA LYS A 209 12.19 8.52 -11.21
C LYS A 209 11.62 9.39 -10.07
N TYR A 210 11.15 8.77 -9.00
CA TYR A 210 10.50 9.44 -7.88
C TYR A 210 11.12 9.03 -6.52
N PRO A 211 12.43 9.28 -6.30
CA PRO A 211 13.17 8.75 -5.16
C PRO A 211 12.64 9.21 -3.79
N ASP A 212 12.05 10.42 -3.73
CA ASP A 212 11.56 11.02 -2.49
C ASP A 212 10.06 10.82 -2.25
N ARG A 213 9.34 10.25 -3.24
CA ARG A 213 7.90 10.08 -3.16
C ARG A 213 7.48 8.69 -2.70
N ILE A 214 8.24 7.65 -3.07
CA ILE A 214 8.01 6.26 -2.69
C ILE A 214 8.78 5.99 -1.40
N ARG A 215 8.06 5.75 -0.30
CA ARG A 215 8.66 5.58 1.03
C ARG A 215 8.32 4.26 1.69
N LEU A 216 7.33 3.54 1.19
CA LEU A 216 6.93 2.21 1.62
C LEU A 216 6.85 1.29 0.40
N LEU A 217 7.03 -0.01 0.61
CA LEU A 217 6.83 -1.02 -0.44
C LEU A 217 5.90 -2.13 0.03
N HIS A 218 5.05 -2.62 -0.89
CA HIS A 218 4.52 -3.96 -0.81
C HIS A 218 5.42 -4.91 -1.60
N ILE A 219 5.99 -5.86 -0.88
CA ILE A 219 6.79 -6.94 -1.46
C ILE A 219 5.86 -8.11 -1.71
N LYS A 220 5.51 -8.30 -2.96
CA LYS A 220 4.46 -9.18 -3.42
C LYS A 220 4.89 -9.95 -4.67
N ASP A 221 4.37 -11.15 -4.81
CA ASP A 221 4.46 -11.99 -6.00
C ASP A 221 3.05 -12.52 -6.32
N LYS A 222 2.91 -13.33 -7.34
CA LYS A 222 1.65 -13.99 -7.70
C LYS A 222 1.09 -14.88 -6.58
N ALA A 223 1.99 -15.53 -5.85
CA ALA A 223 1.72 -16.33 -4.66
C ALA A 223 2.88 -16.15 -3.67
N VAL A 224 3.48 -17.22 -3.15
CA VAL A 224 4.65 -17.12 -2.28
C VAL A 224 5.82 -16.47 -3.03
N LEU A 225 6.56 -15.60 -2.35
CA LEU A 225 7.66 -14.85 -2.94
C LEU A 225 8.69 -15.77 -3.65
N GLY A 226 9.00 -15.44 -4.89
CA GLY A 226 9.95 -16.16 -5.72
C GLY A 226 9.35 -17.31 -6.54
N GLU A 227 8.13 -17.76 -6.25
CA GLU A 227 7.51 -18.89 -6.98
C GLU A 227 7.22 -18.57 -8.44
N SER A 228 6.83 -17.35 -8.77
CA SER A 228 6.49 -16.98 -10.15
C SER A 228 7.69 -16.89 -11.07
N GLY A 229 8.86 -16.60 -10.53
CA GLY A 229 10.07 -16.30 -11.31
C GLY A 229 10.01 -14.99 -12.09
N MET A 230 8.93 -14.19 -11.95
CA MET A 230 8.74 -12.93 -12.69
C MET A 230 9.39 -11.73 -12.01
N MET A 231 9.54 -11.76 -10.69
CA MET A 231 9.94 -10.62 -9.88
C MET A 231 11.43 -10.58 -9.64
N ASN A 232 12.09 -9.47 -9.99
CA ASN A 232 13.49 -9.27 -9.67
C ASN A 232 13.66 -8.60 -8.32
N PHE A 233 13.43 -9.35 -7.24
CA PHE A 233 13.48 -8.81 -5.88
C PHE A 233 14.86 -8.26 -5.51
N GLU A 234 15.96 -8.83 -6.03
CA GLU A 234 17.30 -8.30 -5.77
C GLU A 234 17.44 -6.87 -6.26
N LYS A 235 17.04 -6.57 -7.50
CA LYS A 235 17.07 -5.19 -8.03
C LYS A 235 16.13 -4.25 -7.27
N ILE A 236 14.95 -4.74 -6.89
CA ILE A 236 13.95 -3.98 -6.12
C ILE A 236 14.54 -3.57 -4.76
N PHE A 237 15.05 -4.52 -3.98
CA PHE A 237 15.65 -4.23 -2.68
C PHE A 237 16.88 -3.34 -2.77
N ASN A 238 17.77 -3.58 -3.74
CA ASN A 238 18.94 -2.74 -3.94
C ASN A 238 18.57 -1.29 -4.26
N GLN A 239 17.55 -1.07 -5.08
CA GLN A 239 17.07 0.29 -5.36
C GLN A 239 16.36 0.90 -4.15
N ALA A 240 15.56 0.12 -3.42
CA ALA A 240 14.89 0.58 -2.21
C ALA A 240 15.91 1.08 -1.16
N TYR A 241 16.94 0.31 -0.88
CA TYR A 241 18.01 0.72 0.05
C TYR A 241 18.78 1.95 -0.44
N LYS A 242 19.02 2.06 -1.74
CA LYS A 242 19.65 3.25 -2.33
C LYS A 242 18.81 4.51 -2.10
N ASN A 243 17.49 4.38 -2.11
CA ASN A 243 16.54 5.47 -1.85
C ASN A 243 16.28 5.69 -0.35
N GLY A 244 16.85 4.88 0.55
CA GLY A 244 16.62 4.97 2.00
C GLY A 244 15.25 4.45 2.44
N ILE A 245 14.60 3.60 1.65
CA ILE A 245 13.34 2.95 2.05
C ILE A 245 13.67 1.86 3.07
N GLU A 246 13.10 1.98 4.27
CA GLU A 246 13.36 1.09 5.40
C GLU A 246 12.19 0.16 5.72
N ASP A 247 10.97 0.59 5.41
CA ASP A 247 9.74 -0.14 5.72
C ASP A 247 9.12 -0.75 4.47
N TYR A 248 8.85 -2.03 4.55
CA TYR A 248 8.12 -2.77 3.53
C TYR A 248 7.28 -3.87 4.17
N PHE A 249 6.23 -4.27 3.48
CA PHE A 249 5.31 -5.30 3.97
C PHE A 249 5.13 -6.37 2.90
N VAL A 250 5.25 -7.63 3.31
CA VAL A 250 4.82 -8.76 2.49
C VAL A 250 3.30 -8.73 2.39
N GLU A 251 2.78 -8.88 1.19
CA GLU A 251 1.36 -9.16 0.99
C GLU A 251 1.18 -10.42 0.16
N LEU A 252 0.37 -11.35 0.68
CA LEU A 252 0.02 -12.62 0.06
C LEU A 252 -1.50 -12.70 -0.12
N GLU A 253 -1.99 -12.71 -1.35
CA GLU A 253 -3.43 -12.86 -1.59
C GLU A 253 -3.90 -14.30 -1.60
N GLY A 254 -3.04 -15.21 -2.03
CA GLY A 254 -3.37 -16.63 -2.09
C GLY A 254 -2.15 -17.51 -2.20
N VAL A 255 -2.35 -18.78 -1.96
CA VAL A 255 -1.32 -19.81 -2.02
C VAL A 255 -1.63 -20.80 -3.16
N THR A 256 -0.58 -21.39 -3.73
CA THR A 256 -0.70 -22.47 -4.71
C THR A 256 -0.97 -23.82 -4.04
N ALA A 257 -0.56 -23.96 -2.78
CA ALA A 257 -0.79 -25.14 -1.94
C ALA A 257 -0.69 -24.76 -0.46
N GLY A 258 -1.34 -25.52 0.39
CA GLY A 258 -1.30 -25.32 1.84
C GLY A 258 -2.23 -24.21 2.35
N THR A 259 -1.95 -23.74 3.55
CA THR A 259 -2.70 -22.67 4.24
C THR A 259 -2.08 -21.30 3.99
N GLN A 260 -2.83 -20.23 4.30
CA GLN A 260 -2.29 -18.87 4.27
C GLN A 260 -1.11 -18.70 5.24
N TYR A 261 -1.16 -19.31 6.43
CA TYR A 261 -0.02 -19.30 7.36
C TYR A 261 1.24 -19.94 6.78
N GLU A 262 1.10 -21.07 6.09
CA GLU A 262 2.23 -21.71 5.40
C GLU A 262 2.78 -20.85 4.28
N GLY A 263 1.92 -20.18 3.52
CA GLY A 263 2.33 -19.22 2.49
C GLY A 263 3.06 -18.00 3.07
N VAL A 264 2.52 -17.40 4.13
CA VAL A 264 3.14 -16.28 4.84
C VAL A 264 4.51 -16.67 5.42
N LYS A 265 4.60 -17.90 5.96
CA LYS A 265 5.90 -18.46 6.39
C LYS A 265 6.87 -18.64 5.23
N GLY A 266 6.40 -19.14 4.10
CA GLY A 266 7.22 -19.29 2.89
C GLY A 266 7.80 -17.96 2.41
N CYS A 267 7.00 -16.88 2.47
CA CYS A 267 7.48 -15.52 2.16
C CYS A 267 8.57 -15.05 3.14
N ALA A 268 8.39 -15.29 4.43
CA ALA A 268 9.41 -14.97 5.44
C ALA A 268 10.71 -15.76 5.20
N ASP A 269 10.60 -17.06 4.97
CA ASP A 269 11.75 -17.94 4.70
C ASP A 269 12.54 -17.47 3.45
N TYR A 270 11.82 -17.04 2.40
CA TYR A 270 12.44 -16.47 1.20
C TYR A 270 13.27 -15.23 1.54
N LEU A 271 12.68 -14.25 2.24
CA LEU A 271 13.35 -13.01 2.58
C LEU A 271 14.51 -13.20 3.57
N ILE A 272 14.35 -14.08 4.57
CA ILE A 272 15.40 -14.38 5.55
C ILE A 272 16.61 -14.99 4.87
N LYS A 273 16.41 -15.88 3.89
CA LYS A 273 17.49 -16.55 3.15
C LYS A 273 18.10 -15.67 2.07
N ALA A 274 17.39 -14.67 1.56
CA ALA A 274 17.83 -13.82 0.47
C ALA A 274 19.06 -12.97 0.87
N PRO A 275 20.21 -13.07 0.20
CA PRO A 275 21.41 -12.34 0.58
C PRO A 275 21.30 -10.82 0.36
N PHE A 276 20.38 -10.39 -0.49
CA PHE A 276 20.14 -8.97 -0.81
C PHE A 276 19.17 -8.28 0.15
N VAL A 277 18.51 -9.00 1.04
CA VAL A 277 17.67 -8.43 2.10
C VAL A 277 18.53 -8.19 3.34
N LYS A 278 18.49 -6.97 3.89
CA LYS A 278 19.29 -6.52 5.05
C LYS A 278 18.53 -6.66 6.36
#